data_edfac23c2f68251d45c3668e800f29e1
#
_entry.id   edfac23c2f68251d45c3668e800f29e1
#
_cell.length_a   1.000
_cell.length_b   1.000
_cell.length_c   1.000
_cell.angle_alpha   90.00
_cell.angle_beta   90.00
_cell.angle_gamma   90.00
#
_symmetry.space_group_name_H-M   'P 1'
#
loop_
_entity.id
_entity.type
_entity.pdbx_description
1 polymer ?
#
loop_
_entity_poly.entity_id
_entity_poly.type
_entity_poly.pdbx_seq_one_letter_code
_entity_poly.pdbx_strand_id
1 'polypeptide(L)'
;MEERVDYLPLGSVVIVHGGVKKYVIVARGLQLKINGDYKLFDYGACTYPEGMMGDRLMYFQASDINKVVFKGYTDDDERIMVDNIQKAMESLDIERADVRRLKQSMRN
;
A
#
# COMPACT_ATOMS: atom_id res chain seq x y z
N MET A 1 -11.16 -13.80 -12.46
CA MET A 1 -10.67 -14.25 -11.15
C MET A 1 -9.70 -13.23 -10.63
N GLU A 2 -9.98 -12.67 -9.47
CA GLU A 2 -9.09 -11.66 -8.89
C GLU A 2 -7.85 -12.31 -8.32
N GLU A 3 -6.70 -11.72 -8.62
CA GLU A 3 -5.44 -12.18 -8.05
C GLU A 3 -5.38 -11.82 -6.57
N ARG A 4 -4.95 -12.76 -5.78
CA ARG A 4 -4.74 -12.56 -4.36
C ARG A 4 -3.45 -11.78 -4.15
N VAL A 5 -3.51 -10.69 -3.38
CA VAL A 5 -2.32 -9.90 -3.05
C VAL A 5 -1.54 -10.63 -1.96
N ASP A 6 -0.25 -10.82 -2.20
CA ASP A 6 0.66 -11.36 -1.20
C ASP A 6 1.27 -10.17 -0.45
N TYR A 7 0.60 -9.74 0.61
CA TYR A 7 0.97 -8.52 1.34
C TYR A 7 2.34 -8.64 1.97
N LEU A 8 3.18 -7.63 1.71
CA LEU A 8 4.50 -7.53 2.34
C LEU A 8 4.34 -7.17 3.82
N PRO A 9 5.26 -7.67 4.68
CA PRO A 9 5.23 -7.30 6.10
C PRO A 9 5.49 -5.82 6.33
N LEU A 10 5.04 -5.32 7.47
CA LEU A 10 5.40 -3.98 7.92
C LEU A 10 6.92 -3.86 8.01
N GLY A 11 7.45 -2.70 7.67
CA GLY A 11 8.89 -2.45 7.67
C GLY A 11 9.57 -2.87 6.37
N SER A 12 8.84 -3.46 5.42
CA SER A 12 9.40 -3.73 4.10
C SER A 12 9.73 -2.42 3.39
N VAL A 13 10.83 -2.40 2.65
CA VAL A 13 11.30 -1.22 1.90
C VAL A 13 11.12 -1.49 0.41
N VAL A 14 10.43 -0.60 -0.27
CA VAL A 14 10.09 -0.78 -1.69
C VAL A 14 10.37 0.47 -2.49
N ILE A 15 10.47 0.29 -3.81
CA ILE A 15 10.50 1.36 -4.81
C ILE A 15 9.29 1.16 -5.71
N VAL A 16 8.54 2.22 -5.96
CA VAL A 16 7.37 2.16 -6.84
C VAL A 16 7.74 2.51 -8.27
N HIS A 17 6.92 2.07 -9.23
CA HIS A 17 7.13 2.38 -10.63
C HIS A 17 7.16 3.89 -10.87
N GLY A 18 8.07 4.32 -11.71
CA GLY A 18 8.20 5.73 -12.10
C GLY A 18 9.10 6.55 -11.19
N GLY A 19 9.71 5.96 -10.18
CA GLY A 19 10.57 6.68 -9.26
C GLY A 19 11.76 5.86 -8.81
N VAL A 20 12.62 6.51 -8.01
CA VAL A 20 13.79 5.88 -7.38
C VAL A 20 13.77 6.01 -5.86
N LYS A 21 12.80 6.75 -5.33
CA LYS A 21 12.65 6.96 -3.89
C LYS A 21 12.24 5.66 -3.21
N LYS A 22 12.83 5.40 -2.05
CA LYS A 22 12.46 4.26 -1.22
C LYS A 22 11.36 4.63 -0.25
N TYR A 23 10.47 3.67 0.03
CA TYR A 23 9.37 3.83 0.98
C TYR A 23 9.36 2.66 1.93
N VAL A 24 9.05 2.94 3.20
CA VAL A 24 8.89 1.91 4.24
C VAL A 24 7.40 1.68 4.46
N ILE A 25 6.96 0.44 4.30
CA ILE A 25 5.55 0.08 4.48
C ILE A 25 5.22 0.11 5.98
N VAL A 26 4.21 0.92 6.33
CA VAL A 26 3.76 1.09 7.72
C VAL A 26 2.28 0.77 7.92
N ALA A 27 1.53 0.55 6.83
CA ALA A 27 0.10 0.23 6.89
C ALA A 27 -0.29 -0.63 5.70
N ARG A 28 -1.35 -1.42 5.89
CA ARG A 28 -1.84 -2.33 4.84
C ARG A 28 -3.36 -2.40 4.89
N GLY A 29 -3.98 -2.63 3.72
CA GLY A 29 -5.41 -2.83 3.63
C GLY A 29 -6.20 -1.63 4.09
N LEU A 30 -6.06 -0.51 3.37
CA LEU A 30 -6.62 0.78 3.76
C LEU A 30 -7.84 1.14 2.93
N GLN A 31 -8.78 1.81 3.58
CA GLN A 31 -9.95 2.39 2.93
C GLN A 31 -9.91 3.90 3.16
N LEU A 32 -9.76 4.66 2.08
CA LEU A 32 -9.64 6.11 2.16
C LEU A 32 -10.71 6.78 1.31
N LYS A 33 -11.19 7.93 1.79
CA LYS A 33 -12.15 8.74 1.06
C LYS A 33 -11.43 9.72 0.15
N ILE A 34 -11.67 9.61 -1.15
CA ILE A 34 -11.04 10.45 -2.17
C ILE A 34 -12.14 11.04 -3.05
N ASN A 35 -12.22 12.38 -3.09
CA ASN A 35 -13.22 13.10 -3.89
C ASN A 35 -14.65 12.62 -3.62
N GLY A 36 -14.94 12.31 -2.34
CA GLY A 36 -16.27 11.89 -1.92
C GLY A 36 -16.53 10.39 -1.98
N ASP A 37 -15.65 9.61 -2.61
CA ASP A 37 -15.81 8.16 -2.76
C ASP A 37 -14.73 7.41 -1.97
N TYR A 38 -15.12 6.28 -1.38
CA TYR A 38 -14.16 5.41 -0.71
C TYR A 38 -13.44 4.55 -1.74
N LYS A 39 -12.13 4.44 -1.58
CA LYS A 39 -11.26 3.60 -2.42
C LYS A 39 -10.34 2.77 -1.54
N LEU A 40 -9.96 1.60 -2.04
CA LEU A 40 -9.04 0.72 -1.33
C LEU A 40 -7.61 0.96 -1.76
N PHE A 41 -6.68 0.87 -0.80
CA PHE A 41 -5.24 0.90 -1.04
C PHE A 41 -4.62 -0.30 -0.35
N ASP A 42 -3.72 -0.97 -1.04
CA ASP A 42 -3.01 -2.12 -0.46
C ASP A 42 -2.04 -1.68 0.62
N TYR A 43 -1.34 -0.55 0.43
CA TYR A 43 -0.27 -0.11 1.31
C TYR A 43 -0.33 1.38 1.63
N GLY A 44 0.11 1.71 2.85
CA GLY A 44 0.52 3.05 3.23
C GLY A 44 1.98 2.99 3.67
N ALA A 45 2.76 3.99 3.28
CA ALA A 45 4.20 3.98 3.52
C ALA A 45 4.74 5.38 3.79
N CYS A 46 5.83 5.44 4.53
CA CYS A 46 6.57 6.69 4.72
C CYS A 46 7.84 6.67 3.88
N THR A 47 8.41 7.84 3.65
CA THR A 47 9.65 7.96 2.88
C THR A 47 10.85 7.44 3.67
N TYR A 48 11.81 6.89 2.97
CA TYR A 48 13.09 6.47 3.52
C TYR A 48 14.20 7.35 2.89
N PRO A 49 15.14 7.87 3.67
CA PRO A 49 15.40 7.62 5.10
C PRO A 49 14.71 8.58 6.06
N GLU A 50 13.87 9.48 5.59
CA GLU A 50 13.25 10.52 6.42
C GLU A 50 12.33 9.98 7.50
N GLY A 51 11.64 8.86 7.22
CA GLY A 51 10.63 8.33 8.13
C GLY A 51 9.30 9.07 8.02
N MET A 52 8.48 8.93 9.05
CA MET A 52 7.17 9.56 9.10
C MET A 52 7.32 11.05 9.38
N MET A 53 6.88 11.87 8.41
CA MET A 53 6.93 13.33 8.52
C MET A 53 5.52 13.85 8.79
N GLY A 54 5.21 14.14 10.06
CA GLY A 54 3.85 14.48 10.47
C GLY A 54 2.93 13.27 10.28
N ASP A 55 1.78 13.49 9.69
CA ASP A 55 0.80 12.43 9.41
C ASP A 55 0.74 12.05 7.93
N ARG A 56 1.77 12.40 7.16
CA ARG A 56 1.80 12.14 5.72
C ARG A 56 2.25 10.73 5.41
N LEU A 57 1.43 10.02 4.66
CA LEU A 57 1.77 8.71 4.10
C LEU A 57 1.59 8.74 2.59
N MET A 58 2.38 7.92 1.91
CA MET A 58 2.16 7.61 0.50
C MET A 58 1.29 6.36 0.43
N TYR A 59 0.28 6.40 -0.42
CA TYR A 59 -0.63 5.27 -0.60
C TYR A 59 -0.47 4.70 -2.00
N PHE A 60 -0.35 3.38 -2.10
CA PHE A 60 -0.19 2.72 -3.39
C PHE A 60 -0.67 1.28 -3.32
N GLN A 61 -0.78 0.67 -4.49
CA GLN A 61 -1.22 -0.72 -4.63
C GLN A 61 -0.02 -1.65 -4.74
N ALA A 62 -0.25 -2.94 -4.49
CA ALA A 62 0.80 -3.94 -4.68
C ALA A 62 1.35 -3.90 -6.12
N SER A 63 0.48 -3.67 -7.10
CA SER A 63 0.88 -3.58 -8.51
C SER A 63 1.76 -2.37 -8.83
N ASP A 64 1.81 -1.37 -7.95
CA ASP A 64 2.65 -0.18 -8.14
C ASP A 64 4.10 -0.41 -7.71
N ILE A 65 4.37 -1.49 -7.00
CA ILE A 65 5.72 -1.80 -6.51
C ILE A 65 6.57 -2.31 -7.67
N ASN A 66 7.69 -1.64 -7.92
CA ASN A 66 8.66 -2.04 -8.92
C ASN A 66 9.71 -2.99 -8.35
N LYS A 67 10.15 -2.73 -7.11
CA LYS A 67 11.22 -3.51 -6.48
C LYS A 67 11.02 -3.58 -4.98
N VAL A 68 11.20 -4.77 -4.41
CA VAL A 68 11.30 -4.96 -2.97
C VAL A 68 12.77 -4.92 -2.59
N VAL A 69 13.19 -3.86 -1.92
CA VAL A 69 14.57 -3.66 -1.50
C VAL A 69 14.90 -4.51 -0.28
N PHE A 70 13.96 -4.56 0.66
CA PHE A 70 14.11 -5.29 1.91
C PHE A 70 12.74 -5.79 2.35
N LYS A 71 12.66 -7.06 2.71
CA LYS A 71 11.43 -7.64 3.23
C LYS A 71 11.45 -7.59 4.76
N GLY A 72 10.39 -7.04 5.35
CA GLY A 72 10.30 -6.88 6.79
C GLY A 72 10.14 -8.20 7.54
N TYR A 73 10.07 -8.10 8.86
CA TYR A 73 9.95 -9.24 9.76
C TYR A 73 8.61 -9.97 9.58
N THR A 74 8.65 -11.29 9.58
CA THR A 74 7.45 -12.13 9.53
C THR A 74 7.48 -13.20 10.60
N ASP A 75 6.28 -13.56 11.09
CA ASP A 75 6.08 -14.66 12.04
C ASP A 75 4.65 -15.18 11.89
N ASP A 76 4.20 -16.00 12.83
CA ASP A 76 2.85 -16.55 12.80
C ASP A 76 1.78 -15.47 12.94
N ASP A 77 2.02 -14.45 13.76
CA ASP A 77 1.09 -13.32 13.92
C ASP A 77 0.92 -12.59 12.60
N GLU A 78 2.00 -12.41 11.86
CA GLU A 78 1.96 -11.75 10.55
C GLU A 78 1.14 -12.57 9.55
N ARG A 79 1.29 -13.89 9.54
CA ARG A 79 0.52 -14.75 8.64
C ARG A 79 -0.97 -14.65 8.92
N ILE A 80 -1.35 -14.63 10.18
CA ILE A 80 -2.75 -14.45 10.60
C ILE A 80 -3.26 -13.09 10.16
N MET A 81 -2.47 -12.05 10.36
CA MET A 81 -2.85 -10.68 9.98
C MET A 81 -3.05 -10.55 8.47
N VAL A 82 -2.14 -11.11 7.67
CA VAL A 82 -2.26 -11.08 6.20
C VAL A 82 -3.54 -11.77 5.77
N ASP A 83 -3.87 -12.91 6.35
CA ASP A 83 -5.10 -13.62 6.03
C ASP A 83 -6.33 -12.77 6.36
N ASN A 84 -6.31 -12.10 7.49
CA ASN A 84 -7.40 -11.20 7.90
C ASN A 84 -7.53 -10.00 6.96
N ILE A 85 -6.41 -9.41 6.53
CA ILE A 85 -6.41 -8.30 5.57
C ILE A 85 -7.03 -8.75 4.26
N GLN A 86 -6.65 -9.93 3.76
CA GLN A 86 -7.19 -10.48 2.53
C GLN A 86 -8.71 -10.65 2.62
N LYS A 87 -9.19 -11.25 3.69
CA LYS A 87 -10.62 -11.45 3.91
C LYS A 87 -11.38 -10.13 4.00
N ALA A 88 -10.82 -9.16 4.71
CA ALA A 88 -11.44 -7.84 4.85
C ALA A 88 -11.52 -7.13 3.50
N MET A 89 -10.43 -7.14 2.73
CA MET A 89 -10.41 -6.48 1.41
C MET A 89 -11.37 -7.14 0.42
N GLU A 90 -11.47 -8.48 0.45
CA GLU A 90 -12.39 -9.22 -0.42
C GLU A 90 -13.86 -8.97 -0.06
N SER A 91 -14.15 -8.73 1.22
CA SER A 91 -15.54 -8.52 1.69
C SER A 91 -16.06 -7.13 1.37
N LEU A 92 -15.18 -6.16 1.07
CA LEU A 92 -15.58 -4.80 0.76
C LEU A 92 -15.92 -4.68 -0.73
N ASP A 93 -17.10 -4.12 -1.01
CA ASP A 93 -17.52 -3.84 -2.39
C ASP A 93 -17.04 -2.43 -2.77
N ILE A 94 -15.73 -2.24 -2.73
CA ILE A 94 -15.08 -0.96 -2.96
C ILE A 94 -13.90 -1.19 -3.90
N GLU A 95 -13.77 -0.34 -4.92
CA GLU A 95 -12.69 -0.45 -5.88
C GLU A 95 -11.36 0.02 -5.29
N ARG A 96 -10.27 -0.60 -5.75
CA ARG A 96 -8.94 -0.09 -5.51
C ARG A 96 -8.74 1.21 -6.28
N ALA A 97 -8.08 2.18 -5.66
CA ALA A 97 -7.73 3.42 -6.32
C ALA A 97 -6.71 3.17 -7.44
N ASP A 98 -6.88 3.86 -8.55
CA ASP A 98 -5.88 3.88 -9.60
C ASP A 98 -4.88 4.99 -9.29
N VAL A 99 -3.74 4.61 -8.71
CA VAL A 99 -2.73 5.55 -8.22
C VAL A 99 -2.15 6.38 -9.36
N ARG A 100 -1.94 5.78 -10.53
CA ARG A 100 -1.40 6.49 -11.69
C ARG A 100 -2.35 7.59 -12.15
N ARG A 101 -3.63 7.28 -12.20
CA ARG A 101 -4.67 8.23 -12.59
C ARG A 101 -4.79 9.37 -11.58
N LEU A 102 -4.68 9.06 -10.27
CA LEU A 102 -4.70 10.06 -9.23
C LEU A 102 -3.53 11.03 -9.34
N LYS A 103 -2.33 10.52 -9.63
CA LYS A 103 -1.15 11.35 -9.84
C LYS A 103 -1.32 12.30 -11.02
N GLN A 104 -1.88 11.82 -12.12
CA GLN A 104 -2.15 12.65 -13.29
C GLN A 104 -3.16 13.75 -12.96
N SER A 105 -4.21 13.41 -12.23
CA SER A 105 -5.24 14.38 -11.81
C SER A 105 -4.66 15.46 -10.91
N MET A 106 -3.72 15.12 -10.04
CA MET A 106 -3.10 16.06 -9.10
C MET A 106 -2.06 16.98 -9.74
N ARG A 107 -1.59 16.67 -10.95
CA ARG A 107 -0.61 17.48 -11.67
C ARG A 107 -1.25 18.65 -12.44
N ASN A 108 -2.54 18.62 -12.58
CA ASN A 108 -3.28 19.68 -13.29
C ASN A 108 -3.75 20.77 -12.28
#